data_ea9ab1bb0c69ff9219bac3f71bd74513
#
_entry.id   ea9ab1bb0c69ff9219bac3f71bd74513
#
_cell.length_a   1.000
_cell.length_b   1.000
_cell.length_c   1.000
_cell.angle_alpha   90.00
_cell.angle_beta   90.00
_cell.angle_gamma   90.00
#
_symmetry.space_group_name_H-M   'P 1'
#
loop_
_entity.id
_entity.type
_entity.pdbx_description
1 polymer ?
#
loop_
_entity_poly.entity_id
_entity_poly.type
_entity_poly.pdbx_seq_one_letter_code
_entity_poly.pdbx_strand_id
1 'polypeptide(L)'
;MTTHILLLFLAGIALLGTFTLPSLIRNQMVSLPIIYVAFGFLLFNLPLDLPLMNPEDARIDRQLMEYITEFIVIVSLAATGLKLDRKPSLKNWSAGLYLLAIAMPLTIAAVAFLGWWWVGLAPASAILLGAVLAPTDPVLAANVQVGPPNEDLPEDEVRFGLTLEAGMNDGLAFPFVYLAIGLVDATSVTATVLEWAWWDFGYRIGMGVLMGLLIGKGLSWVFFKFKDKMAAVRETEIEEGFFILAATLITYSVTEMVEGYGFLAVFVASVASRRIRNDDQAKASEIESYEAADQVEQAVLGIFLIAFGGIIGTGGLRDLTTEGALLGLALLIVIRPLAGLISFLPAKLPWVEKLALSYFGIRGVGSLYYLAYAHNSEAFPAIDGIWSIVNFTMLVSIFLHGFSVTPVMNWIDRRMGRPVRSQ
;
A
#
# COMPACT_ATOMS: atom_id res chain seq x y z
N MET A 1 13.70 -27.62 19.38
CA MET A 1 13.20 -26.28 19.83
C MET A 1 11.74 -26.21 19.41
N THR A 2 10.83 -25.71 20.22
CA THR A 2 9.42 -25.66 19.79
C THR A 2 9.27 -24.58 18.72
N THR A 3 8.53 -24.87 17.67
CA THR A 3 8.20 -23.97 16.57
C THR A 3 7.81 -22.55 17.01
N HIS A 4 7.00 -22.47 18.07
CA HIS A 4 6.57 -21.22 18.68
C HIS A 4 7.75 -20.34 19.18
N ILE A 5 8.74 -20.94 19.88
CA ILE A 5 9.93 -20.20 20.39
C ILE A 5 10.75 -19.63 19.23
N LEU A 6 10.86 -20.37 18.13
CA LEU A 6 11.59 -19.95 16.96
C LEU A 6 10.90 -18.79 16.26
N LEU A 7 9.56 -18.80 16.14
CA LEU A 7 8.79 -17.67 15.60
C LEU A 7 8.96 -16.40 16.45
N LEU A 8 8.91 -16.52 17.78
CA LEU A 8 9.16 -15.38 18.66
C LEU A 8 10.58 -14.84 18.51
N PHE A 9 11.57 -15.71 18.35
CA PHE A 9 12.96 -15.30 18.10
C PHE A 9 13.10 -14.56 16.76
N LEU A 10 12.45 -15.05 15.69
CA LEU A 10 12.47 -14.40 14.38
C LEU A 10 11.77 -13.04 14.41
N ALA A 11 10.62 -12.95 15.08
CA ALA A 11 9.95 -11.67 15.29
C ALA A 11 10.85 -10.68 16.05
N GLY A 12 11.57 -11.15 17.07
CA GLY A 12 12.54 -10.34 17.81
C GLY A 12 13.70 -9.86 16.94
N ILE A 13 14.23 -10.71 16.06
CA ILE A 13 15.27 -10.32 15.09
C ILE A 13 14.73 -9.29 14.09
N ALA A 14 13.52 -9.47 13.57
CA ALA A 14 12.89 -8.53 12.67
C ALA A 14 12.76 -7.15 13.31
N LEU A 15 12.22 -7.09 14.54
CA LEU A 15 12.07 -5.84 15.28
C LEU A 15 13.42 -5.18 15.60
N LEU A 16 14.43 -5.96 16.01
CA LEU A 16 15.79 -5.44 16.22
C LEU A 16 16.38 -4.91 14.91
N GLY A 17 16.15 -5.61 13.81
CA GLY A 17 16.55 -5.19 12.47
C GLY A 17 15.93 -3.86 12.07
N THR A 18 14.62 -3.67 12.30
CA THR A 18 13.90 -2.41 12.02
C THR A 18 14.55 -1.23 12.75
N PHE A 19 15.02 -1.43 13.97
CA PHE A 19 15.70 -0.39 14.74
C PHE A 19 17.16 -0.16 14.32
N THR A 20 17.92 -1.22 14.02
CA THR A 20 19.37 -1.11 13.81
C THR A 20 19.80 -0.94 12.36
N LEU A 21 19.12 -1.63 11.42
CA LEU A 21 19.53 -1.65 10.01
C LEU A 21 19.49 -0.28 9.32
N PRO A 22 18.50 0.62 9.57
CA PRO A 22 18.49 1.94 8.94
C PRO A 22 19.78 2.71 9.15
N SER A 23 20.34 2.65 10.36
CA SER A 23 21.61 3.33 10.69
C SER A 23 22.81 2.71 9.97
N LEU A 24 22.79 1.39 9.72
CA LEU A 24 23.88 0.65 9.08
C LEU A 24 23.88 0.82 7.55
N ILE A 25 22.69 0.95 6.95
CA ILE A 25 22.55 1.03 5.48
C ILE A 25 22.37 2.46 4.95
N ARG A 26 22.39 3.47 5.81
CA ARG A 26 22.12 4.88 5.49
C ARG A 26 22.89 5.41 4.25
N ASN A 27 24.05 4.85 3.95
CA ASN A 27 24.87 5.22 2.80
C ASN A 27 24.93 4.15 1.71
N GLN A 28 24.08 3.12 1.79
CA GLN A 28 24.06 2.01 0.84
C GLN A 28 22.95 2.19 -0.19
N MET A 29 23.12 1.56 -1.36
CA MET A 29 22.09 1.53 -2.41
C MET A 29 21.02 0.45 -2.17
N VAL A 30 21.02 -0.21 -1.01
CA VAL A 30 20.15 -1.34 -0.71
C VAL A 30 19.05 -0.87 0.24
N SER A 31 17.80 -1.10 -0.12
CA SER A 31 16.65 -0.80 0.75
C SER A 31 16.41 -1.90 1.79
N LEU A 32 15.82 -1.54 2.94
CA LEU A 32 15.45 -2.48 4.01
C LEU A 32 14.59 -3.65 3.52
N PRO A 33 13.56 -3.45 2.67
CA PRO A 33 12.75 -4.54 2.14
C PRO A 33 13.56 -5.63 1.44
N ILE A 34 14.60 -5.25 0.68
CA ILE A 34 15.49 -6.23 0.02
C ILE A 34 16.20 -7.12 1.06
N ILE A 35 16.68 -6.51 2.15
CA ILE A 35 17.40 -7.25 3.21
C ILE A 35 16.46 -8.24 3.90
N TYR A 36 15.24 -7.83 4.24
CA TYR A 36 14.28 -8.71 4.90
C TYR A 36 13.85 -9.87 4.01
N VAL A 37 13.54 -9.61 2.73
CA VAL A 37 13.17 -10.65 1.78
C VAL A 37 14.33 -11.62 1.55
N ALA A 38 15.57 -11.11 1.36
CA ALA A 38 16.75 -11.95 1.20
C ALA A 38 17.03 -12.79 2.46
N PHE A 39 16.90 -12.20 3.64
CA PHE A 39 17.06 -12.90 4.91
C PHE A 39 16.02 -14.01 5.07
N GLY A 40 14.75 -13.72 4.79
CA GLY A 40 13.67 -14.72 4.83
C GLY A 40 13.91 -15.86 3.82
N PHE A 41 14.25 -15.51 2.58
CA PHE A 41 14.60 -16.51 1.57
C PHE A 41 15.72 -17.45 2.03
N LEU A 42 16.81 -16.92 2.55
CA LEU A 42 17.92 -17.74 3.04
C LEU A 42 17.51 -18.59 4.25
N LEU A 43 16.82 -17.98 5.22
CA LEU A 43 16.45 -18.61 6.47
C LEU A 43 15.54 -19.85 6.27
N PHE A 44 14.49 -19.71 5.46
CA PHE A 44 13.51 -20.79 5.23
C PHE A 44 14.03 -21.88 4.29
N ASN A 45 15.15 -21.66 3.60
CA ASN A 45 15.88 -22.68 2.86
C ASN A 45 16.90 -23.47 3.72
N LEU A 46 17.11 -23.06 5.00
CA LEU A 46 17.90 -23.86 5.93
C LEU A 46 17.07 -25.06 6.43
N PRO A 47 17.71 -26.19 6.79
CA PRO A 47 17.02 -27.39 7.30
C PRO A 47 16.57 -27.19 8.76
N LEU A 48 15.68 -26.22 9.00
CA LEU A 48 15.26 -25.81 10.35
C LEU A 48 13.78 -26.16 10.65
N ASP A 49 13.05 -26.80 9.74
CA ASP A 49 11.61 -27.13 9.86
C ASP A 49 10.79 -25.94 10.37
N LEU A 50 11.02 -24.76 9.78
CA LEU A 50 10.31 -23.55 10.13
C LEU A 50 8.85 -23.61 9.64
N PRO A 51 7.86 -23.21 10.48
CA PRO A 51 6.50 -23.10 10.01
C PRO A 51 6.41 -21.93 9.03
N LEU A 52 6.00 -22.22 7.82
CA LEU A 52 5.75 -21.24 6.80
C LEU A 52 4.27 -21.21 6.48
N MET A 53 3.74 -20.01 6.29
CA MET A 53 2.41 -19.83 5.73
C MET A 53 2.41 -20.25 4.26
N ASN A 54 1.48 -21.11 3.88
CA ASN A 54 1.23 -21.48 2.49
C ASN A 54 -0.18 -21.06 2.07
N PRO A 55 -0.36 -19.78 1.67
CA PRO A 55 -1.69 -19.23 1.36
C PRO A 55 -2.31 -19.86 0.09
N GLU A 56 -1.51 -20.47 -0.78
CA GLU A 56 -1.98 -21.14 -1.98
C GLU A 56 -2.74 -22.44 -1.63
N ASP A 57 -2.19 -23.24 -0.75
CA ASP A 57 -2.70 -24.60 -0.45
C ASP A 57 -3.59 -24.65 0.82
N ALA A 58 -3.35 -23.79 1.81
CA ALA A 58 -4.00 -23.86 3.10
C ALA A 58 -4.95 -22.67 3.36
N ARG A 59 -6.24 -22.95 3.55
CA ARG A 59 -7.25 -21.90 3.83
C ARG A 59 -6.93 -21.09 5.08
N ILE A 60 -6.43 -21.74 6.14
CA ILE A 60 -6.08 -21.04 7.41
C ILE A 60 -4.93 -20.07 7.16
N ASP A 61 -3.90 -20.48 6.43
CA ASP A 61 -2.75 -19.64 6.12
C ASP A 61 -3.15 -18.47 5.22
N ARG A 62 -4.09 -18.69 4.29
CA ARG A 62 -4.63 -17.65 3.43
C ARG A 62 -5.46 -16.63 4.20
N GLN A 63 -6.28 -17.06 5.16
CA GLN A 63 -7.00 -16.14 6.06
C GLN A 63 -6.03 -15.36 6.95
N LEU A 64 -4.98 -16.00 7.45
CA LEU A 64 -3.95 -15.33 8.24
C LEU A 64 -3.17 -14.31 7.38
N MET A 65 -2.85 -14.65 6.13
CA MET A 65 -2.26 -13.73 5.15
C MET A 65 -3.16 -12.52 4.95
N GLU A 66 -4.46 -12.73 4.71
CA GLU A 66 -5.45 -11.67 4.54
C GLU A 66 -5.45 -10.72 5.75
N TYR A 67 -5.61 -11.21 6.98
CA TYR A 67 -5.69 -10.37 8.17
C TYR A 67 -4.40 -9.62 8.50
N ILE A 68 -3.25 -10.25 8.30
CA ILE A 68 -1.95 -9.59 8.55
C ILE A 68 -1.73 -8.49 7.52
N THR A 69 -1.95 -8.78 6.25
CA THR A 69 -1.74 -7.80 5.18
C THR A 69 -2.78 -6.68 5.22
N GLU A 70 -4.04 -6.97 5.60
CA GLU A 70 -5.07 -5.98 5.89
C GLU A 70 -4.63 -5.00 6.97
N PHE A 71 -4.15 -5.51 8.11
CA PHE A 71 -3.67 -4.67 9.20
C PHE A 71 -2.51 -3.77 8.79
N ILE A 72 -1.53 -4.31 8.04
CA ILE A 72 -0.41 -3.53 7.51
C ILE A 72 -0.93 -2.38 6.63
N VAL A 73 -1.82 -2.67 5.69
CA VAL A 73 -2.39 -1.66 4.78
C VAL A 73 -3.15 -0.60 5.56
N ILE A 74 -4.00 -0.97 6.53
CA ILE A 74 -4.76 -0.02 7.35
C ILE A 74 -3.84 0.97 8.07
N VAL A 75 -2.79 0.48 8.74
CA VAL A 75 -1.84 1.34 9.47
C VAL A 75 -1.03 2.21 8.51
N SER A 76 -0.61 1.64 7.38
CA SER A 76 0.13 2.36 6.34
C SER A 76 -0.67 3.53 5.74
N LEU A 77 -1.96 3.32 5.48
CA LEU A 77 -2.84 4.37 4.97
C LEU A 77 -3.05 5.50 5.98
N ALA A 78 -3.10 5.16 7.27
CA ALA A 78 -3.16 6.17 8.33
C ALA A 78 -1.88 7.02 8.35
N ALA A 79 -0.70 6.39 8.38
CA ALA A 79 0.58 7.07 8.33
C ALA A 79 0.74 7.94 7.06
N THR A 80 0.36 7.38 5.90
CA THR A 80 0.42 8.09 4.62
C THR A 80 -0.49 9.31 4.55
N GLY A 81 -1.73 9.21 5.08
CA GLY A 81 -2.65 10.35 5.16
C GLY A 81 -2.15 11.46 6.08
N LEU A 82 -1.45 11.12 7.15
CA LEU A 82 -0.82 12.07 8.08
C LEU A 82 0.37 12.83 7.47
N LYS A 83 1.02 12.32 6.43
CA LYS A 83 2.13 13.01 5.72
C LYS A 83 1.67 14.18 4.85
N LEU A 84 0.40 14.22 4.40
CA LEU A 84 -0.04 15.16 3.37
C LEU A 84 -0.37 16.55 3.93
N ASP A 85 0.50 17.54 3.73
CA ASP A 85 0.35 18.91 4.18
C ASP A 85 -0.53 19.78 3.27
N ARG A 86 -0.58 19.47 1.97
CA ARG A 86 -1.33 20.28 1.01
C ARG A 86 -2.84 20.21 1.22
N LYS A 87 -3.50 21.36 1.17
CA LYS A 87 -4.96 21.43 1.24
C LYS A 87 -5.60 20.65 0.08
N PRO A 88 -6.60 19.79 0.34
CA PRO A 88 -7.30 19.07 -0.71
C PRO A 88 -7.93 20.04 -1.70
N SER A 89 -7.57 19.90 -2.96
CA SER A 89 -8.21 20.58 -4.08
C SER A 89 -7.80 19.88 -5.37
N LEU A 90 -8.63 19.94 -6.41
CA LEU A 90 -8.33 19.37 -7.71
C LEU A 90 -7.03 19.90 -8.31
N LYS A 91 -6.65 21.13 -8.01
CA LYS A 91 -5.42 21.76 -8.47
C LYS A 91 -4.20 21.27 -7.70
N ASN A 92 -4.27 21.31 -6.36
CA ASN A 92 -3.13 20.96 -5.50
C ASN A 92 -2.81 19.45 -5.52
N TRP A 93 -3.83 18.62 -5.79
CA TRP A 93 -3.75 17.17 -5.79
C TRP A 93 -3.69 16.58 -7.21
N SER A 94 -3.58 17.43 -8.24
CA SER A 94 -3.71 17.02 -9.64
C SER A 94 -2.76 15.88 -10.05
N ALA A 95 -1.50 15.88 -9.59
CA ALA A 95 -0.53 14.85 -9.95
C ALA A 95 -0.99 13.45 -9.52
N GLY A 96 -1.35 13.27 -8.25
CA GLY A 96 -1.88 11.99 -7.76
C GLY A 96 -3.24 11.64 -8.35
N LEU A 97 -4.13 12.63 -8.55
CA LEU A 97 -5.44 12.41 -9.16
C LEU A 97 -5.33 11.92 -10.61
N TYR A 98 -4.37 12.39 -11.40
CA TYR A 98 -4.12 11.86 -12.75
C TYR A 98 -3.65 10.40 -12.70
N LEU A 99 -2.80 10.04 -11.74
CA LEU A 99 -2.37 8.66 -11.54
C LEU A 99 -3.55 7.76 -11.15
N LEU A 100 -4.39 8.19 -10.23
CA LEU A 100 -5.55 7.43 -9.74
C LEU A 100 -6.66 7.30 -10.79
N ALA A 101 -7.03 8.41 -11.46
CA ALA A 101 -8.19 8.43 -12.35
C ALA A 101 -7.88 7.90 -13.75
N ILE A 102 -6.62 7.94 -14.20
CA ILE A 102 -6.24 7.56 -15.55
C ILE A 102 -5.21 6.42 -15.56
N ALA A 103 -4.06 6.59 -14.88
CA ALA A 103 -3.00 5.59 -14.94
C ALA A 103 -3.42 4.26 -14.33
N MET A 104 -4.09 4.27 -13.18
CA MET A 104 -4.53 3.06 -12.50
C MET A 104 -5.56 2.27 -13.32
N PRO A 105 -6.69 2.82 -13.81
CA PRO A 105 -7.62 2.09 -14.67
C PRO A 105 -6.98 1.60 -15.98
N LEU A 106 -6.09 2.37 -16.60
CA LEU A 106 -5.34 1.92 -17.78
C LEU A 106 -4.42 0.74 -17.45
N THR A 107 -3.78 0.77 -16.29
CA THR A 107 -2.93 -0.34 -15.82
C THR A 107 -3.77 -1.60 -15.60
N ILE A 108 -4.93 -1.48 -14.90
CA ILE A 108 -5.85 -2.60 -14.71
C ILE A 108 -6.29 -3.18 -16.04
N ALA A 109 -6.75 -2.34 -16.96
CA ALA A 109 -7.24 -2.77 -18.27
C ALA A 109 -6.14 -3.43 -19.11
N ALA A 110 -4.92 -2.88 -19.11
CA ALA A 110 -3.79 -3.45 -19.86
C ALA A 110 -3.35 -4.81 -19.31
N VAL A 111 -3.23 -4.93 -17.97
CA VAL A 111 -2.87 -6.20 -17.33
C VAL A 111 -3.98 -7.25 -17.51
N ALA A 112 -5.25 -6.86 -17.36
CA ALA A 112 -6.38 -7.74 -17.60
C ALA A 112 -6.44 -8.22 -19.06
N PHE A 113 -6.27 -7.31 -20.02
CA PHE A 113 -6.24 -7.65 -21.45
C PHE A 113 -5.09 -8.63 -21.78
N LEU A 114 -3.87 -8.37 -21.33
CA LEU A 114 -2.72 -9.25 -21.58
C LEU A 114 -2.83 -10.56 -20.79
N GLY A 115 -3.37 -10.52 -19.57
CA GLY A 115 -3.66 -11.71 -18.78
C GLY A 115 -4.63 -12.64 -19.48
N TRP A 116 -5.70 -12.10 -20.07
CA TRP A 116 -6.67 -12.86 -20.84
C TRP A 116 -6.10 -13.33 -22.19
N TRP A 117 -5.57 -12.39 -22.98
CA TRP A 117 -5.21 -12.65 -24.37
C TRP A 117 -3.90 -13.44 -24.52
N TRP A 118 -2.91 -13.17 -23.68
CA TRP A 118 -1.56 -13.73 -23.81
C TRP A 118 -1.26 -14.82 -22.79
N VAL A 119 -1.58 -14.59 -21.51
CA VAL A 119 -1.38 -15.60 -20.47
C VAL A 119 -2.46 -16.68 -20.51
N GLY A 120 -3.64 -16.40 -21.09
CA GLY A 120 -4.75 -17.36 -21.24
C GLY A 120 -5.63 -17.49 -20.00
N LEU A 121 -5.63 -16.47 -19.12
CA LEU A 121 -6.52 -16.45 -17.95
C LEU A 121 -7.99 -16.28 -18.34
N ALA A 122 -8.90 -16.86 -17.56
CA ALA A 122 -10.33 -16.55 -17.67
C ALA A 122 -10.58 -15.05 -17.45
N PRO A 123 -11.61 -14.43 -18.06
CA PRO A 123 -11.84 -12.99 -17.95
C PRO A 123 -11.89 -12.46 -16.52
N ALA A 124 -12.60 -13.14 -15.60
CA ALA A 124 -12.67 -12.77 -14.20
C ALA A 124 -11.28 -12.83 -13.52
N SER A 125 -10.51 -13.91 -13.74
CA SER A 125 -9.15 -14.08 -13.25
C SER A 125 -8.18 -13.03 -13.81
N ALA A 126 -8.34 -12.64 -15.07
CA ALA A 126 -7.53 -11.60 -15.71
C ALA A 126 -7.83 -10.20 -15.13
N ILE A 127 -9.11 -9.88 -14.88
CA ILE A 127 -9.52 -8.63 -14.20
C ILE A 127 -8.97 -8.63 -12.76
N LEU A 128 -9.08 -9.75 -12.04
CA LEU A 128 -8.50 -9.88 -10.69
C LEU A 128 -7.00 -9.58 -10.71
N LEU A 129 -6.24 -10.20 -11.62
CA LEU A 129 -4.80 -9.95 -11.74
C LEU A 129 -4.48 -8.47 -11.98
N GLY A 130 -5.25 -7.81 -12.85
CA GLY A 130 -5.13 -6.37 -13.09
C GLY A 130 -5.44 -5.53 -11.84
N ALA A 131 -6.54 -5.83 -11.14
CA ALA A 131 -6.97 -5.13 -9.94
C ALA A 131 -5.96 -5.28 -8.78
N VAL A 132 -5.45 -6.49 -8.59
CA VAL A 132 -4.49 -6.84 -7.53
C VAL A 132 -3.10 -6.21 -7.77
N LEU A 133 -2.68 -6.12 -9.04
CA LEU A 133 -1.36 -5.59 -9.40
C LEU A 133 -1.35 -4.09 -9.71
N ALA A 134 -2.50 -3.40 -9.76
CA ALA A 134 -2.53 -1.98 -10.08
C ALA A 134 -2.16 -1.05 -8.89
N PRO A 135 -2.54 -1.32 -7.65
CA PRO A 135 -2.16 -0.47 -6.51
C PRO A 135 -0.66 -0.41 -6.28
N THR A 136 -0.20 0.72 -5.76
CA THR A 136 1.20 0.95 -5.38
C THR A 136 1.29 1.05 -3.86
N ASP A 137 2.29 0.41 -3.30
CA ASP A 137 2.46 0.24 -1.85
C ASP A 137 3.11 1.47 -1.22
N PRO A 138 2.47 2.10 -0.23
CA PRO A 138 3.02 3.29 0.41
C PRO A 138 4.24 3.00 1.29
N VAL A 139 4.33 1.81 1.89
CA VAL A 139 5.43 1.45 2.80
C VAL A 139 6.70 1.20 2.03
N LEU A 140 6.62 0.37 1.01
CA LEU A 140 7.76 0.06 0.15
C LEU A 140 8.19 1.28 -0.67
N ALA A 141 7.30 2.26 -0.87
CA ALA A 141 7.53 3.51 -1.57
C ALA A 141 8.03 4.66 -0.66
N ALA A 142 8.27 4.44 0.64
CA ALA A 142 8.58 5.49 1.60
C ALA A 142 9.70 6.47 1.13
N ASN A 143 10.71 5.97 0.47
CA ASN A 143 11.84 6.75 -0.05
C ASN A 143 11.49 7.70 -1.22
N VAL A 144 10.32 7.53 -1.87
CA VAL A 144 9.82 8.42 -2.93
C VAL A 144 8.63 9.26 -2.50
N GLN A 145 8.25 9.19 -1.23
CA GLN A 145 7.16 9.94 -0.65
C GLN A 145 7.60 11.27 -0.01
N VAL A 146 6.62 12.07 0.38
CA VAL A 146 6.87 13.23 1.25
C VAL A 146 7.39 12.76 2.60
N GLY A 147 8.16 13.62 3.27
CA GLY A 147 8.68 13.35 4.61
C GLY A 147 7.62 13.39 5.71
N PRO A 148 8.03 13.34 6.97
CA PRO A 148 7.15 13.50 8.12
C PRO A 148 6.27 14.77 8.02
N PRO A 149 5.13 14.82 8.70
CA PRO A 149 4.28 16.01 8.73
C PRO A 149 5.03 17.23 9.28
N ASN A 150 4.71 18.41 8.75
CA ASN A 150 5.31 19.69 9.15
C ASN A 150 6.85 19.78 8.92
N GLU A 151 7.41 19.01 7.99
CA GLU A 151 8.81 19.13 7.58
C GLU A 151 9.05 20.50 6.90
N ASP A 152 10.16 21.19 7.24
CA ASP A 152 10.50 22.50 6.67
C ASP A 152 10.85 22.49 5.17
N LEU A 153 10.96 21.31 4.57
CA LEU A 153 11.27 21.15 3.15
C LEU A 153 9.98 21.27 2.31
N PRO A 154 9.99 22.09 1.25
CA PRO A 154 8.83 22.20 0.37
C PRO A 154 8.49 20.85 -0.26
N GLU A 155 7.23 20.46 -0.20
CA GLU A 155 6.71 19.29 -0.91
C GLU A 155 6.84 19.51 -2.43
N ASP A 156 7.50 18.59 -3.12
CA ASP A 156 7.57 18.58 -4.57
C ASP A 156 6.42 17.74 -5.20
N GLU A 157 6.13 17.98 -6.48
CA GLU A 157 5.03 17.34 -7.18
C GLU A 157 5.22 15.82 -7.31
N VAL A 158 6.47 15.33 -7.41
CA VAL A 158 6.76 13.91 -7.55
C VAL A 158 6.44 13.18 -6.26
N ARG A 159 7.05 13.62 -5.14
CA ARG A 159 6.82 12.99 -3.84
C ARG A 159 5.38 13.12 -3.40
N PHE A 160 4.78 14.30 -3.56
CA PHE A 160 3.38 14.50 -3.21
C PHE A 160 2.43 13.62 -4.04
N GLY A 161 2.61 13.58 -5.37
CA GLY A 161 1.78 12.80 -6.27
C GLY A 161 1.85 11.30 -6.00
N LEU A 162 3.05 10.77 -5.72
CA LEU A 162 3.25 9.35 -5.38
C LEU A 162 2.69 9.01 -4.00
N THR A 163 2.81 9.90 -3.01
CA THR A 163 2.20 9.71 -1.68
C THR A 163 0.68 9.68 -1.77
N LEU A 164 0.09 10.62 -2.52
CA LEU A 164 -1.36 10.68 -2.71
C LEU A 164 -1.87 9.46 -3.47
N GLU A 165 -1.17 9.04 -4.53
CA GLU A 165 -1.51 7.83 -5.27
C GLU A 165 -1.52 6.62 -4.34
N ALA A 166 -0.41 6.36 -3.65
CA ALA A 166 -0.25 5.21 -2.78
C ALA A 166 -1.26 5.18 -1.62
N GLY A 167 -1.65 6.35 -1.09
CA GLY A 167 -2.65 6.43 -0.02
C GLY A 167 -4.10 6.22 -0.45
N MET A 168 -4.42 6.39 -1.73
CA MET A 168 -5.81 6.26 -2.21
C MET A 168 -6.04 5.03 -3.08
N ASN A 169 -5.02 4.53 -3.76
CA ASN A 169 -5.18 3.48 -4.76
C ASN A 169 -5.65 2.16 -4.16
N ASP A 170 -5.26 1.84 -2.92
CA ASP A 170 -5.73 0.65 -2.23
C ASP A 170 -7.26 0.67 -2.07
N GLY A 171 -7.82 1.76 -1.55
CA GLY A 171 -9.28 1.89 -1.47
C GLY A 171 -9.98 1.93 -2.83
N LEU A 172 -9.30 2.41 -3.89
CA LEU A 172 -9.87 2.54 -5.24
C LEU A 172 -9.63 1.29 -6.12
N ALA A 173 -8.80 0.33 -5.71
CA ALA A 173 -8.66 -0.97 -6.37
C ALA A 173 -9.78 -1.92 -6.03
N PHE A 174 -10.36 -1.82 -4.84
CA PHE A 174 -11.42 -2.70 -4.35
C PHE A 174 -12.60 -2.84 -5.30
N PRO A 175 -13.16 -1.76 -5.88
CA PRO A 175 -14.22 -1.91 -6.88
C PRO A 175 -13.87 -2.91 -7.97
N PHE A 176 -12.65 -2.92 -8.46
CA PHE A 176 -12.25 -3.82 -9.53
C PHE A 176 -12.03 -5.26 -9.04
N VAL A 177 -11.63 -5.46 -7.78
CA VAL A 177 -11.59 -6.78 -7.14
C VAL A 177 -13.02 -7.33 -7.02
N TYR A 178 -13.99 -6.53 -6.56
CA TYR A 178 -15.40 -6.91 -6.50
C TYR A 178 -15.99 -7.19 -7.88
N LEU A 179 -15.61 -6.42 -8.91
CA LEU A 179 -16.00 -6.71 -10.28
C LEU A 179 -15.50 -8.11 -10.71
N ALA A 180 -14.24 -8.43 -10.40
CA ALA A 180 -13.70 -9.75 -10.72
C ALA A 180 -14.43 -10.86 -9.98
N ILE A 181 -14.70 -10.71 -8.68
CA ILE A 181 -15.48 -11.66 -7.85
C ILE A 181 -16.88 -11.85 -8.45
N GLY A 182 -17.60 -10.77 -8.71
CA GLY A 182 -18.96 -10.85 -9.26
C GLY A 182 -19.05 -11.48 -10.66
N LEU A 183 -17.94 -11.47 -11.42
CA LEU A 183 -17.88 -12.05 -12.76
C LEU A 183 -17.55 -13.56 -12.78
N VAL A 184 -17.14 -14.17 -11.66
CA VAL A 184 -16.76 -15.61 -11.63
C VAL A 184 -17.96 -16.48 -12.06
N ASP A 185 -19.11 -16.30 -11.42
CA ASP A 185 -20.32 -17.08 -11.65
C ASP A 185 -21.48 -16.24 -12.23
N ALA A 186 -21.15 -15.15 -12.93
CA ALA A 186 -22.14 -14.22 -13.46
C ALA A 186 -23.09 -14.89 -14.47
N THR A 187 -24.38 -14.93 -14.15
CA THR A 187 -25.44 -15.35 -15.11
C THR A 187 -25.71 -14.29 -16.18
N SER A 188 -25.41 -13.02 -15.88
CA SER A 188 -25.55 -11.90 -16.80
C SER A 188 -24.45 -10.86 -16.53
N VAL A 189 -23.47 -10.77 -17.40
CA VAL A 189 -22.38 -9.78 -17.31
C VAL A 189 -22.92 -8.36 -17.23
N THR A 190 -23.95 -8.02 -18.01
CA THR A 190 -24.54 -6.67 -18.01
C THR A 190 -25.17 -6.31 -16.67
N ALA A 191 -25.91 -7.23 -16.04
CA ALA A 191 -26.49 -6.99 -14.72
C ALA A 191 -25.42 -6.82 -13.65
N THR A 192 -24.41 -7.69 -13.65
CA THR A 192 -23.28 -7.61 -12.70
C THR A 192 -22.54 -6.28 -12.84
N VAL A 193 -22.24 -5.83 -14.07
CA VAL A 193 -21.54 -4.55 -14.29
C VAL A 193 -22.39 -3.35 -13.85
N LEU A 194 -23.70 -3.38 -14.05
CA LEU A 194 -24.59 -2.29 -13.60
C LEU A 194 -24.68 -2.23 -12.07
N GLU A 195 -24.82 -3.39 -11.42
CA GLU A 195 -24.82 -3.50 -9.95
C GLU A 195 -23.50 -3.01 -9.38
N TRP A 196 -22.38 -3.48 -9.92
CA TRP A 196 -21.03 -3.02 -9.57
C TRP A 196 -20.86 -1.51 -9.70
N ALA A 197 -21.31 -0.91 -10.81
CA ALA A 197 -21.14 0.52 -11.05
C ALA A 197 -21.89 1.38 -10.03
N TRP A 198 -23.09 0.93 -9.62
CA TRP A 198 -23.87 1.63 -8.61
C TRP A 198 -23.38 1.36 -7.19
N TRP A 199 -23.20 0.07 -6.84
CA TRP A 199 -22.94 -0.35 -5.45
C TRP A 199 -21.46 -0.23 -5.11
N ASP A 200 -20.60 -0.97 -5.82
CA ASP A 200 -19.18 -1.03 -5.46
C ASP A 200 -18.44 0.24 -5.86
N PHE A 201 -18.72 0.80 -7.04
CA PHE A 201 -18.03 2.00 -7.48
C PHE A 201 -18.70 3.28 -6.98
N GLY A 202 -20.02 3.37 -6.95
CA GLY A 202 -20.74 4.57 -6.51
C GLY A 202 -20.90 4.67 -5.00
N TYR A 203 -21.71 3.76 -4.42
CA TYR A 203 -22.07 3.81 -3.01
C TYR A 203 -20.86 3.61 -2.07
N ARG A 204 -20.09 2.54 -2.25
CA ARG A 204 -18.99 2.18 -1.34
C ARG A 204 -17.87 3.23 -1.31
N ILE A 205 -17.50 3.82 -2.47
CA ILE A 205 -16.52 4.93 -2.54
C ILE A 205 -17.08 6.16 -1.84
N GLY A 206 -18.35 6.54 -2.17
CA GLY A 206 -18.99 7.70 -1.54
C GLY A 206 -19.11 7.58 -0.03
N MET A 207 -19.49 6.38 0.45
CA MET A 207 -19.61 6.09 1.88
C MET A 207 -18.23 6.08 2.56
N GLY A 208 -17.20 5.52 1.93
CA GLY A 208 -15.82 5.57 2.43
C GLY A 208 -15.32 7.00 2.65
N VAL A 209 -15.52 7.88 1.67
CA VAL A 209 -15.16 9.31 1.80
C VAL A 209 -15.99 9.99 2.90
N LEU A 210 -17.31 9.78 2.94
CA LEU A 210 -18.19 10.39 3.93
C LEU A 210 -17.81 9.97 5.35
N MET A 211 -17.67 8.68 5.60
CA MET A 211 -17.33 8.14 6.92
C MET A 211 -15.94 8.58 7.35
N GLY A 212 -14.97 8.57 6.43
CA GLY A 212 -13.63 9.11 6.70
C GLY A 212 -13.66 10.57 7.16
N LEU A 213 -14.43 11.44 6.49
CA LEU A 213 -14.58 12.83 6.89
C LEU A 213 -15.29 12.99 8.24
N LEU A 214 -16.36 12.24 8.48
CA LEU A 214 -17.16 12.34 9.71
C LEU A 214 -16.38 11.80 10.91
N ILE A 215 -15.86 10.59 10.81
CA ILE A 215 -15.16 9.91 11.91
C ILE A 215 -13.82 10.60 12.17
N GLY A 216 -13.04 10.92 11.12
CA GLY A 216 -11.75 11.58 11.27
C GLY A 216 -11.86 12.94 12.00
N LYS A 217 -12.79 13.81 11.60
CA LYS A 217 -13.03 15.07 12.30
C LYS A 217 -13.60 14.87 13.70
N GLY A 218 -14.54 13.92 13.84
CA GLY A 218 -15.18 13.62 15.13
C GLY A 218 -14.20 13.12 16.18
N LEU A 219 -13.39 12.12 15.84
CA LEU A 219 -12.40 11.55 16.76
C LEU A 219 -11.30 12.57 17.09
N SER A 220 -10.82 13.34 16.13
CA SER A 220 -9.81 14.37 16.42
C SER A 220 -10.37 15.48 17.32
N TRP A 221 -11.62 15.90 17.10
CA TRP A 221 -12.26 16.86 18.01
C TRP A 221 -12.38 16.31 19.44
N VAL A 222 -12.77 15.04 19.57
CA VAL A 222 -12.82 14.33 20.86
C VAL A 222 -11.43 14.31 21.50
N PHE A 223 -10.41 13.91 20.76
CA PHE A 223 -9.02 13.83 21.22
C PHE A 223 -8.54 15.18 21.80
N PHE A 224 -8.60 16.26 21.03
CA PHE A 224 -8.15 17.56 21.50
C PHE A 224 -8.95 18.08 22.69
N LYS A 225 -10.26 17.83 22.73
CA LYS A 225 -11.10 18.19 23.88
C LYS A 225 -10.72 17.43 25.17
N PHE A 226 -10.36 16.16 25.05
CA PHE A 226 -9.87 15.39 26.20
C PHE A 226 -8.45 15.79 26.59
N LYS A 227 -7.56 16.00 25.63
CA LYS A 227 -6.19 16.46 25.84
C LYS A 227 -6.19 17.79 26.61
N ASP A 228 -6.96 18.79 26.17
CA ASP A 228 -7.08 20.09 26.84
C ASP A 228 -7.61 19.97 28.30
N LYS A 229 -8.55 19.05 28.55
CA LYS A 229 -9.08 18.80 29.91
C LYS A 229 -8.07 18.08 30.81
N MET A 230 -7.34 17.10 30.29
CA MET A 230 -6.38 16.32 31.06
C MET A 230 -5.12 17.14 31.36
N ALA A 231 -4.65 17.96 30.43
CA ALA A 231 -3.56 18.90 30.66
C ALA A 231 -3.85 19.90 31.79
N ALA A 232 -5.14 20.25 31.99
CA ALA A 232 -5.57 21.12 33.09
C ALA A 232 -5.64 20.42 34.46
N VAL A 233 -5.65 19.07 34.51
CA VAL A 233 -5.89 18.29 35.75
C VAL A 233 -4.68 17.41 36.13
N ARG A 234 -3.88 16.99 35.17
CA ARG A 234 -2.69 16.13 35.36
C ARG A 234 -1.65 16.43 34.29
N GLU A 235 -0.38 16.45 34.71
CA GLU A 235 0.80 16.40 33.82
C GLU A 235 1.00 15.00 33.19
N THR A 236 -0.06 14.31 32.79
CA THR A 236 0.02 13.01 32.13
C THR A 236 -0.04 13.22 30.62
N GLU A 237 1.03 12.87 29.95
CA GLU A 237 1.07 12.74 28.50
C GLU A 237 0.03 11.70 28.06
N ILE A 238 -0.85 12.09 27.15
CA ILE A 238 -1.72 11.11 26.48
C ILE A 238 -0.84 10.46 25.42
N GLU A 239 -0.72 9.14 25.48
CA GLU A 239 0.00 8.38 24.48
C GLU A 239 -0.73 8.47 23.13
N GLU A 240 -0.32 9.41 22.30
CA GLU A 240 -0.95 9.75 21.03
C GLU A 240 -0.91 8.58 20.04
N GLY A 241 0.12 7.73 20.15
CA GLY A 241 0.25 6.53 19.34
C GLY A 241 -0.90 5.53 19.53
N PHE A 242 -1.35 5.30 20.77
CA PHE A 242 -2.51 4.43 20.99
C PHE A 242 -3.80 5.05 20.48
N PHE A 243 -3.93 6.37 20.59
CA PHE A 243 -5.11 7.05 20.05
C PHE A 243 -5.20 6.92 18.55
N ILE A 244 -4.10 7.14 17.79
CA ILE A 244 -4.12 7.05 16.32
C ILE A 244 -4.43 5.63 15.85
N LEU A 245 -3.86 4.60 16.50
CA LEU A 245 -4.18 3.21 16.19
C LEU A 245 -5.65 2.89 16.45
N ALA A 246 -6.19 3.31 17.61
CA ALA A 246 -7.60 3.11 17.94
C ALA A 246 -8.51 3.84 16.95
N ALA A 247 -8.20 5.11 16.62
CA ALA A 247 -8.95 5.91 15.66
C ALA A 247 -8.94 5.28 14.25
N THR A 248 -7.79 4.76 13.84
CA THR A 248 -7.61 4.05 12.57
C THR A 248 -8.49 2.82 12.49
N LEU A 249 -8.41 1.93 13.50
CA LEU A 249 -9.20 0.70 13.55
C LEU A 249 -10.71 0.98 13.66
N ILE A 250 -11.12 1.96 14.45
CA ILE A 250 -12.54 2.37 14.56
C ILE A 250 -13.02 2.91 13.20
N THR A 251 -12.24 3.76 12.55
CA THR A 251 -12.62 4.34 11.25
C THR A 251 -12.82 3.25 10.22
N TYR A 252 -11.87 2.33 10.13
CA TYR A 252 -11.95 1.18 9.24
C TYR A 252 -13.21 0.35 9.53
N SER A 253 -13.34 -0.17 10.74
CA SER A 253 -14.39 -1.12 11.12
C SER A 253 -15.79 -0.51 11.01
N VAL A 254 -16.00 0.74 11.46
CA VAL A 254 -17.32 1.40 11.35
C VAL A 254 -17.69 1.66 9.89
N THR A 255 -16.70 1.96 9.03
CA THR A 255 -16.96 2.16 7.61
C THR A 255 -17.34 0.84 6.92
N GLU A 256 -16.63 -0.25 7.22
CA GLU A 256 -16.97 -1.59 6.69
C GLU A 256 -18.35 -2.06 7.18
N MET A 257 -18.74 -1.77 8.44
CA MET A 257 -20.08 -2.10 8.97
C MET A 257 -21.24 -1.44 8.18
N VAL A 258 -20.97 -0.31 7.53
CA VAL A 258 -21.95 0.36 6.64
C VAL A 258 -21.66 0.10 5.16
N GLU A 259 -20.86 -0.93 4.88
CA GLU A 259 -20.47 -1.36 3.53
C GLU A 259 -19.78 -0.27 2.69
N GLY A 260 -19.05 0.66 3.35
CA GLY A 260 -18.15 1.60 2.70
C GLY A 260 -16.74 1.03 2.60
N TYR A 261 -15.87 1.61 1.77
CA TYR A 261 -14.46 1.20 1.71
C TYR A 261 -13.66 1.76 2.88
N GLY A 262 -13.35 0.90 3.86
CA GLY A 262 -12.62 1.24 5.08
C GLY A 262 -11.22 1.78 4.82
N PHE A 263 -10.49 1.26 3.86
CA PHE A 263 -9.17 1.76 3.46
C PHE A 263 -9.23 3.22 2.99
N LEU A 264 -10.18 3.54 2.12
CA LEU A 264 -10.39 4.91 1.66
C LEU A 264 -10.78 5.81 2.83
N ALA A 265 -11.65 5.32 3.73
CA ALA A 265 -12.08 6.09 4.90
C ALA A 265 -10.91 6.38 5.86
N VAL A 266 -10.02 5.43 6.13
CA VAL A 266 -8.84 5.63 6.97
C VAL A 266 -7.93 6.72 6.40
N PHE A 267 -7.61 6.64 5.12
CA PHE A 267 -6.81 7.69 4.47
C PHE A 267 -7.48 9.07 4.54
N VAL A 268 -8.76 9.15 4.17
CA VAL A 268 -9.52 10.41 4.23
C VAL A 268 -9.61 10.95 5.67
N ALA A 269 -9.82 10.08 6.65
CA ALA A 269 -9.86 10.46 8.07
C ALA A 269 -8.53 11.04 8.53
N SER A 270 -7.42 10.41 8.18
CA SER A 270 -6.07 10.86 8.53
C SER A 270 -5.76 12.23 7.91
N VAL A 271 -6.11 12.45 6.63
CA VAL A 271 -6.00 13.76 5.98
C VAL A 271 -6.92 14.80 6.62
N ALA A 272 -8.13 14.42 7.03
CA ALA A 272 -9.11 15.34 7.61
C ALA A 272 -8.76 15.71 9.06
N SER A 273 -8.17 14.83 9.82
CA SER A 273 -7.79 15.04 11.23
C SER A 273 -6.76 16.15 11.40
N ARG A 274 -5.81 16.28 10.49
CA ARG A 274 -4.72 17.25 10.52
C ARG A 274 -5.14 18.73 10.48
N ARG A 275 -6.39 19.04 10.18
CA ARG A 275 -6.84 20.42 9.92
C ARG A 275 -7.82 20.96 10.93
N ILE A 276 -7.93 20.30 12.06
CA ILE A 276 -8.87 20.71 13.12
C ILE A 276 -8.30 21.87 13.94
N ARG A 277 -7.00 21.84 14.22
CA ARG A 277 -6.25 22.90 14.90
C ARG A 277 -4.99 23.23 14.09
N ASN A 278 -4.49 24.43 14.26
CA ASN A 278 -3.29 24.91 13.56
C ASN A 278 -2.36 25.66 14.55
N ASP A 279 -2.24 25.12 15.76
CA ASP A 279 -1.31 25.61 16.77
C ASP A 279 -0.10 24.64 16.90
N ASP A 280 0.94 25.07 17.63
CA ASP A 280 2.17 24.29 17.79
C ASP A 280 1.94 22.98 18.52
N GLN A 281 0.95 22.91 19.40
CA GLN A 281 0.58 21.68 20.10
C GLN A 281 -0.06 20.66 19.15
N ALA A 282 -0.92 21.13 18.23
CA ALA A 282 -1.48 20.25 17.21
C ALA A 282 -0.42 19.71 16.25
N LYS A 283 0.56 20.54 15.87
CA LYS A 283 1.67 20.08 15.02
C LYS A 283 2.55 19.05 15.70
N ALA A 284 2.87 19.22 16.98
CA ALA A 284 3.60 18.20 17.75
C ALA A 284 2.83 16.87 17.79
N SER A 285 1.52 16.93 18.07
CA SER A 285 0.61 15.79 18.10
C SER A 285 0.53 15.06 16.74
N GLU A 286 0.55 15.80 15.64
CA GLU A 286 0.57 15.21 14.29
C GLU A 286 1.86 14.42 14.03
N ILE A 287 3.01 14.94 14.48
CA ILE A 287 4.30 14.25 14.35
C ILE A 287 4.31 12.97 15.19
N GLU A 288 3.93 13.05 16.48
CA GLU A 288 3.89 11.90 17.38
C GLU A 288 2.92 10.81 16.89
N SER A 289 1.74 11.20 16.37
CA SER A 289 0.77 10.28 15.78
C SER A 289 1.33 9.58 14.54
N TYR A 290 2.03 10.34 13.68
CA TYR A 290 2.69 9.79 12.51
C TYR A 290 3.81 8.81 12.90
N GLU A 291 4.71 9.21 13.81
CA GLU A 291 5.83 8.36 14.25
C GLU A 291 5.34 7.05 14.86
N ALA A 292 4.28 7.07 15.64
CA ALA A 292 3.70 5.86 16.21
C ALA A 292 3.12 4.94 15.14
N ALA A 293 2.38 5.47 14.16
CA ALA A 293 1.84 4.69 13.05
C ALA A 293 2.97 4.10 12.20
N ASP A 294 3.99 4.90 11.87
CA ASP A 294 5.15 4.49 11.07
C ASP A 294 5.98 3.38 11.77
N GLN A 295 6.18 3.47 13.09
CA GLN A 295 6.88 2.43 13.86
C GLN A 295 6.13 1.09 13.86
N VAL A 296 4.81 1.10 14.05
CA VAL A 296 3.99 -0.12 13.99
C VAL A 296 4.00 -0.70 12.58
N GLU A 297 3.83 0.15 11.58
CA GLU A 297 3.89 -0.23 10.16
C GLU A 297 5.20 -0.92 9.82
N GLN A 298 6.34 -0.30 10.11
CA GLN A 298 7.66 -0.86 9.84
C GLN A 298 7.93 -2.16 10.58
N ALA A 299 7.48 -2.27 11.84
CA ALA A 299 7.64 -3.48 12.65
C ALA A 299 6.90 -4.67 12.05
N VAL A 300 5.61 -4.49 11.69
CA VAL A 300 4.80 -5.57 11.12
C VAL A 300 5.23 -5.90 9.70
N LEU A 301 5.59 -4.88 8.90
CA LEU A 301 6.12 -5.06 7.56
C LEU A 301 7.43 -5.86 7.57
N GLY A 302 8.35 -5.57 8.49
CA GLY A 302 9.63 -6.30 8.58
C GLY A 302 9.42 -7.80 8.81
N ILE A 303 8.54 -8.16 9.73
CA ILE A 303 8.13 -9.56 10.00
C ILE A 303 7.51 -10.19 8.73
N PHE A 304 6.59 -9.46 8.10
CA PHE A 304 5.90 -9.91 6.89
C PHE A 304 6.86 -10.13 5.72
N LEU A 305 7.81 -9.24 5.46
CA LEU A 305 8.79 -9.38 4.37
C LEU A 305 9.74 -10.56 4.57
N ILE A 306 10.08 -10.90 5.82
CA ILE A 306 10.83 -12.13 6.13
C ILE A 306 9.98 -13.37 5.77
N ALA A 307 8.71 -13.38 6.16
CA ALA A 307 7.80 -14.46 5.80
C ALA A 307 7.60 -14.56 4.28
N PHE A 308 7.45 -13.43 3.59
CA PHE A 308 7.35 -13.36 2.12
C PHE A 308 8.61 -13.92 1.44
N GLY A 309 9.81 -13.57 1.94
CA GLY A 309 11.06 -14.18 1.48
C GLY A 309 11.07 -15.71 1.62
N GLY A 310 10.52 -16.21 2.73
CA GLY A 310 10.31 -17.63 2.97
C GLY A 310 9.35 -18.27 1.95
N ILE A 311 8.20 -17.66 1.69
CA ILE A 311 7.22 -18.10 0.68
C ILE A 311 7.90 -18.24 -0.69
N ILE A 312 8.67 -17.22 -1.10
CA ILE A 312 9.43 -17.28 -2.36
C ILE A 312 10.42 -18.43 -2.38
N GLY A 313 11.16 -18.66 -1.27
CA GLY A 313 12.18 -19.70 -1.16
C GLY A 313 11.63 -21.12 -1.16
N THR A 314 10.39 -21.33 -0.74
CA THR A 314 9.78 -22.65 -0.53
C THR A 314 8.71 -23.02 -1.56
N GLY A 315 8.59 -22.28 -2.65
CA GLY A 315 7.76 -22.67 -3.78
C GLY A 315 6.66 -21.68 -4.18
N GLY A 316 6.64 -20.44 -3.63
CA GLY A 316 5.66 -19.41 -4.01
C GLY A 316 5.77 -18.94 -5.49
N LEU A 317 6.66 -19.52 -6.27
CA LEU A 317 6.82 -19.29 -7.71
C LEU A 317 6.66 -20.60 -8.53
N ARG A 318 6.16 -21.68 -7.93
CA ARG A 318 6.12 -23.02 -8.56
C ARG A 318 5.24 -23.06 -9.82
N ASP A 319 4.16 -22.28 -9.85
CA ASP A 319 3.20 -22.25 -10.96
C ASP A 319 3.41 -21.04 -11.89
N LEU A 320 4.58 -20.38 -11.78
CA LEU A 320 4.95 -19.25 -12.61
C LEU A 320 5.27 -19.69 -14.04
N THR A 321 4.44 -19.28 -14.99
CA THR A 321 4.70 -19.47 -16.41
C THR A 321 5.62 -18.39 -16.97
N THR A 322 6.27 -18.66 -18.11
CA THR A 322 7.10 -17.66 -18.80
C THR A 322 6.26 -16.45 -19.19
N GLU A 323 5.03 -16.64 -19.66
CA GLU A 323 4.09 -15.59 -20.04
C GLU A 323 3.70 -14.73 -18.81
N GLY A 324 3.45 -15.38 -17.67
CA GLY A 324 3.15 -14.69 -16.41
C GLY A 324 4.33 -13.86 -15.91
N ALA A 325 5.55 -14.40 -15.95
CA ALA A 325 6.76 -13.67 -15.59
C ALA A 325 6.99 -12.46 -16.49
N LEU A 326 6.84 -12.65 -17.81
CA LEU A 326 6.98 -11.54 -18.77
C LEU A 326 5.88 -10.48 -18.61
N LEU A 327 4.66 -10.87 -18.23
CA LEU A 327 3.58 -9.93 -17.91
C LEU A 327 3.93 -9.08 -16.68
N GLY A 328 4.44 -9.71 -15.60
CA GLY A 328 4.91 -9.00 -14.42
C GLY A 328 6.04 -8.00 -14.72
N LEU A 329 7.02 -8.40 -15.52
CA LEU A 329 8.08 -7.51 -16.00
C LEU A 329 7.53 -6.39 -16.89
N ALA A 330 6.64 -6.71 -17.82
CA ALA A 330 6.01 -5.72 -18.70
C ALA A 330 5.19 -4.70 -17.90
N LEU A 331 4.51 -5.13 -16.83
CA LEU A 331 3.81 -4.21 -15.94
C LEU A 331 4.75 -3.16 -15.37
N LEU A 332 5.88 -3.58 -14.80
CA LEU A 332 6.80 -2.67 -14.10
C LEU A 332 7.57 -1.74 -15.06
N ILE A 333 7.97 -2.26 -16.24
CA ILE A 333 8.90 -1.56 -17.14
C ILE A 333 8.18 -0.86 -18.29
N VAL A 334 7.00 -1.32 -18.69
CA VAL A 334 6.29 -0.82 -19.90
C VAL A 334 4.91 -0.27 -19.56
N ILE A 335 4.02 -1.11 -18.98
CA ILE A 335 2.61 -0.76 -18.79
C ILE A 335 2.46 0.41 -17.84
N ARG A 336 3.08 0.32 -16.65
CA ARG A 336 3.02 1.39 -15.64
C ARG A 336 3.63 2.71 -16.15
N PRO A 337 4.84 2.74 -16.72
CA PRO A 337 5.40 3.97 -17.30
C PRO A 337 4.54 4.55 -18.41
N LEU A 338 4.01 3.76 -19.33
CA LEU A 338 3.16 4.25 -20.40
C LEU A 338 1.81 4.78 -19.89
N ALA A 339 1.14 4.04 -18.99
CA ALA A 339 -0.11 4.48 -18.38
C ALA A 339 0.08 5.81 -17.61
N GLY A 340 1.19 5.94 -16.87
CA GLY A 340 1.55 7.17 -16.18
C GLY A 340 1.80 8.33 -17.16
N LEU A 341 2.61 8.14 -18.22
CA LEU A 341 2.85 9.18 -19.21
C LEU A 341 1.57 9.63 -19.92
N ILE A 342 0.68 8.69 -20.26
CA ILE A 342 -0.63 8.98 -20.84
C ILE A 342 -1.46 9.83 -19.86
N SER A 343 -1.45 9.50 -18.58
CA SER A 343 -2.21 10.25 -17.58
C SER A 343 -1.77 11.70 -17.44
N PHE A 344 -0.50 12.00 -17.72
CA PHE A 344 0.06 13.35 -17.66
C PHE A 344 0.05 14.12 -18.98
N LEU A 345 -0.61 13.62 -20.04
CA LEU A 345 -0.76 14.38 -21.30
C LEU A 345 -1.38 15.77 -21.08
N PRO A 346 -2.47 15.92 -20.28
CA PRO A 346 -3.08 17.23 -20.02
C PRO A 346 -2.33 18.05 -18.97
N ALA A 347 -1.39 17.48 -18.23
CA ALA A 347 -0.72 18.13 -17.10
C ALA A 347 0.41 19.06 -17.56
N LYS A 348 0.49 20.24 -16.94
CA LYS A 348 1.57 21.22 -17.18
C LYS A 348 2.73 20.97 -16.19
N LEU A 349 3.29 19.76 -16.18
CA LEU A 349 4.44 19.39 -15.37
C LEU A 349 5.71 19.30 -16.23
N PRO A 350 6.89 19.58 -15.67
CA PRO A 350 8.18 19.30 -16.32
C PRO A 350 8.28 17.83 -16.75
N TRP A 351 8.93 17.57 -17.88
CA TRP A 351 9.05 16.20 -18.41
C TRP A 351 9.74 15.24 -17.45
N VAL A 352 10.74 15.73 -16.72
CA VAL A 352 11.47 14.95 -15.70
C VAL A 352 10.53 14.46 -14.59
N GLU A 353 9.62 15.32 -14.12
CA GLU A 353 8.63 14.95 -13.09
C GLU A 353 7.60 13.97 -13.65
N LYS A 354 7.13 14.16 -14.91
CA LYS A 354 6.23 13.20 -15.56
C LYS A 354 6.86 11.81 -15.66
N LEU A 355 8.14 11.73 -16.05
CA LEU A 355 8.88 10.47 -16.11
C LEU A 355 8.98 9.80 -14.72
N ALA A 356 9.32 10.57 -13.70
CA ALA A 356 9.44 10.07 -12.34
C ALA A 356 8.11 9.52 -11.79
N LEU A 357 7.03 10.31 -11.90
CA LEU A 357 5.68 9.92 -11.49
C LEU A 357 5.17 8.68 -12.24
N SER A 358 5.57 8.53 -13.50
CA SER A 358 5.18 7.38 -14.32
C SER A 358 6.01 6.13 -14.03
N TYR A 359 7.28 6.29 -13.68
CA TYR A 359 8.20 5.18 -13.42
C TYR A 359 7.94 4.52 -12.07
N PHE A 360 7.81 5.32 -11.00
CA PHE A 360 7.59 4.76 -9.68
C PHE A 360 6.18 4.19 -9.53
N GLY A 361 6.12 2.90 -9.27
CA GLY A 361 4.87 2.17 -9.07
C GLY A 361 5.17 0.88 -8.33
N ILE A 362 5.66 1.01 -7.08
CA ILE A 362 6.17 -0.10 -6.27
C ILE A 362 5.00 -0.97 -5.85
N ARG A 363 5.02 -2.26 -6.20
CA ARG A 363 4.00 -3.24 -5.82
C ARG A 363 4.38 -3.90 -4.49
N GLY A 364 3.39 -4.16 -3.64
CA GLY A 364 3.68 -4.65 -2.30
C GLY A 364 2.52 -5.37 -1.62
N VAL A 365 2.39 -5.12 -0.32
CA VAL A 365 1.54 -5.88 0.61
C VAL A 365 0.07 -5.86 0.20
N GLY A 366 -0.45 -4.74 -0.27
CA GLY A 366 -1.84 -4.61 -0.73
C GLY A 366 -2.19 -5.62 -1.82
N SER A 367 -1.26 -5.94 -2.73
CA SER A 367 -1.48 -6.96 -3.77
C SER A 367 -1.78 -8.34 -3.18
N LEU A 368 -1.07 -8.74 -2.13
CA LEU A 368 -1.30 -10.04 -1.47
C LEU A 368 -2.59 -10.03 -0.65
N TYR A 369 -2.94 -8.90 -0.06
CA TYR A 369 -4.22 -8.73 0.62
C TYR A 369 -5.40 -8.97 -0.33
N TYR A 370 -5.46 -8.24 -1.46
CA TYR A 370 -6.55 -8.38 -2.43
C TYR A 370 -6.65 -9.79 -3.01
N LEU A 371 -5.49 -10.41 -3.26
CA LEU A 371 -5.46 -11.76 -3.79
C LEU A 371 -5.97 -12.78 -2.76
N ALA A 372 -5.56 -12.68 -1.50
CA ALA A 372 -6.04 -13.54 -0.42
C ALA A 372 -7.55 -13.35 -0.19
N TYR A 373 -8.02 -12.11 -0.14
CA TYR A 373 -9.43 -11.76 -0.02
C TYR A 373 -10.27 -12.36 -1.14
N ALA A 374 -9.88 -12.17 -2.40
CA ALA A 374 -10.59 -12.70 -3.56
C ALA A 374 -10.61 -14.23 -3.56
N HIS A 375 -9.47 -14.87 -3.26
CA HIS A 375 -9.37 -16.33 -3.19
C HIS A 375 -10.17 -16.93 -2.01
N ASN A 376 -10.37 -16.20 -0.92
CA ASN A 376 -11.25 -16.61 0.18
C ASN A 376 -12.73 -16.42 -0.16
N SER A 377 -13.04 -15.47 -1.05
CA SER A 377 -14.42 -15.13 -1.44
C SER A 377 -14.95 -16.06 -2.53
N GLU A 378 -14.16 -16.38 -3.56
CA GLU A 378 -14.61 -17.16 -4.73
C GLU A 378 -13.50 -18.07 -5.29
N ALA A 379 -13.91 -19.12 -6.01
CA ALA A 379 -13.02 -20.08 -6.65
C ALA A 379 -12.61 -19.60 -8.06
N PHE A 380 -11.57 -18.81 -8.14
CA PHE A 380 -11.04 -18.34 -9.42
C PHE A 380 -10.31 -19.44 -10.20
N PRO A 381 -10.57 -19.60 -11.51
CA PRO A 381 -9.75 -20.46 -12.35
C PRO A 381 -8.28 -20.01 -12.39
N ALA A 382 -7.36 -20.97 -12.36
CA ALA A 382 -5.89 -20.74 -12.40
C ALA A 382 -5.34 -19.85 -11.27
N ILE A 383 -5.94 -19.89 -10.09
CA ILE A 383 -5.59 -19.04 -8.95
C ILE A 383 -4.13 -19.23 -8.51
N ASP A 384 -3.58 -20.44 -8.56
CA ASP A 384 -2.19 -20.75 -8.17
C ASP A 384 -1.19 -20.05 -9.11
N GLY A 385 -1.50 -20.02 -10.41
CA GLY A 385 -0.74 -19.21 -11.37
C GLY A 385 -0.80 -17.71 -11.09
N ILE A 386 -1.96 -17.20 -10.62
CA ILE A 386 -2.12 -15.79 -10.23
C ILE A 386 -1.26 -15.49 -9.00
N TRP A 387 -1.25 -16.36 -7.97
CA TRP A 387 -0.35 -16.22 -6.82
C TRP A 387 1.10 -16.13 -7.25
N SER A 388 1.55 -17.03 -8.10
CA SER A 388 2.93 -17.04 -8.59
C SER A 388 3.28 -15.78 -9.39
N ILE A 389 2.37 -15.25 -10.23
CA ILE A 389 2.59 -13.99 -10.98
C ILE A 389 2.66 -12.79 -10.01
N VAL A 390 1.77 -12.72 -9.02
CA VAL A 390 1.75 -11.62 -8.04
C VAL A 390 3.02 -11.67 -7.18
N ASN A 391 3.39 -12.84 -6.65
CA ASN A 391 4.61 -13.05 -5.87
C ASN A 391 5.85 -12.63 -6.65
N PHE A 392 5.95 -13.05 -7.91
CA PHE A 392 7.07 -12.69 -8.79
C PHE A 392 7.11 -11.18 -9.05
N THR A 393 5.98 -10.58 -9.38
CA THR A 393 5.90 -9.14 -9.68
C THR A 393 6.27 -8.30 -8.46
N MET A 394 5.78 -8.67 -7.28
CA MET A 394 6.14 -8.01 -6.02
C MET A 394 7.64 -8.16 -5.73
N LEU A 395 8.20 -9.37 -5.86
CA LEU A 395 9.62 -9.63 -5.68
C LEU A 395 10.47 -8.74 -6.59
N VAL A 396 10.20 -8.77 -7.90
CA VAL A 396 10.92 -7.94 -8.88
C VAL A 396 10.75 -6.45 -8.58
N SER A 397 9.55 -6.02 -8.19
CA SER A 397 9.27 -4.63 -7.82
C SER A 397 10.12 -4.17 -6.62
N ILE A 398 10.23 -5.00 -5.57
CA ILE A 398 11.07 -4.70 -4.40
C ILE A 398 12.53 -4.50 -4.81
N PHE A 399 13.07 -5.39 -5.63
CA PHE A 399 14.48 -5.29 -6.08
C PHE A 399 14.68 -4.14 -7.06
N LEU A 400 13.85 -4.03 -8.10
CA LEU A 400 13.96 -2.98 -9.12
C LEU A 400 13.91 -1.58 -8.50
N HIS A 401 12.90 -1.31 -7.71
CA HIS A 401 12.73 0.01 -7.10
C HIS A 401 13.66 0.20 -5.89
N GLY A 402 13.90 -0.85 -5.09
CA GLY A 402 14.81 -0.78 -3.96
C GLY A 402 16.24 -0.37 -4.34
N PHE A 403 16.71 -0.73 -5.54
CA PHE A 403 18.02 -0.28 -6.06
C PHE A 403 17.94 1.03 -6.84
N SER A 404 16.79 1.35 -7.46
CA SER A 404 16.70 2.52 -8.36
C SER A 404 16.18 3.79 -7.70
N VAL A 405 15.45 3.70 -6.59
CA VAL A 405 14.82 4.87 -5.94
C VAL A 405 15.85 5.95 -5.60
N THR A 406 16.87 5.62 -4.82
CA THR A 406 17.87 6.59 -4.37
C THR A 406 18.61 7.27 -5.53
N PRO A 407 19.20 6.56 -6.50
CA PRO A 407 19.92 7.21 -7.60
C PRO A 407 18.98 8.01 -8.51
N VAL A 408 17.77 7.53 -8.76
CA VAL A 408 16.82 8.25 -9.62
C VAL A 408 16.30 9.52 -8.94
N MET A 409 15.91 9.46 -7.66
CA MET A 409 15.44 10.64 -6.93
C MET A 409 16.54 11.69 -6.77
N ASN A 410 17.77 11.28 -6.47
CA ASN A 410 18.91 12.19 -6.41
C ASN A 410 19.21 12.86 -7.77
N TRP A 411 19.04 12.13 -8.86
CA TRP A 411 19.18 12.69 -10.20
C TRP A 411 18.09 13.73 -10.50
N ILE A 412 16.83 13.44 -10.13
CA ILE A 412 15.69 14.36 -10.28
C ILE A 412 15.93 15.63 -9.48
N ASP A 413 16.26 15.52 -8.18
CA ASP A 413 16.49 16.66 -7.30
C ASP A 413 17.60 17.58 -7.84
N ARG A 414 18.72 16.99 -8.27
CA ARG A 414 19.81 17.76 -8.93
C ARG A 414 19.32 18.45 -10.22
N ARG A 415 18.55 17.76 -11.05
CA ARG A 415 18.06 18.29 -12.32
C ARG A 415 17.06 19.43 -12.12
N MET A 416 16.28 19.39 -11.04
CA MET A 416 15.29 20.39 -10.67
C MET A 416 15.85 21.48 -9.74
N GLY A 417 17.15 21.44 -9.41
CA GLY A 417 17.77 22.41 -8.50
C GLY A 417 17.29 22.32 -7.05
N ARG A 418 16.83 21.14 -6.62
CA ARG A 418 16.34 20.87 -5.27
C ARG A 418 17.46 20.35 -4.37
N PRO A 419 17.40 20.58 -3.04
CA PRO A 419 18.33 19.96 -2.12
C PRO A 419 18.19 18.42 -2.18
N VAL A 420 19.31 17.72 -2.31
CA VAL A 420 19.33 16.26 -2.24
C VAL A 420 19.06 15.87 -0.79
N ARG A 421 17.99 15.14 -0.52
CA ARG A 421 17.68 14.66 0.84
C ARG A 421 18.67 13.58 1.24
N SER A 422 19.34 13.76 2.39
CA SER A 422 20.10 12.69 3.03
C SER A 422 19.10 11.67 3.58
N GLN A 423 19.10 10.47 3.05
CA GLN A 423 18.30 9.35 3.55
C GLN A 423 18.82 8.83 4.89
#